data_96681960d95cf464b502480677b8147f
#
_entry.id   96681960d95cf464b502480677b8147f
#
_cell.length_a   1.000
_cell.length_b   1.000
_cell.length_c   1.000
_cell.angle_alpha   90.00
_cell.angle_beta   90.00
_cell.angle_gamma   90.00
#
_symmetry.space_group_name_H-M   'P 1'
#
loop_
_entity.id
_entity.type
_entity.pdbx_description
1 polymer ?
#
loop_
_entity_poly.entity_id
_entity_poly.type
_entity_poly.pdbx_seq_one_letter_code
_entity_poly.pdbx_strand_id
1 'polypeptide(L)'
;IMTKGQEGVNAPLIMLDGVEISVEDLYDLDIYDIEQILVLKDASAAVLYGEKAANGVILVERVRGKSNKPRFSYNFTPMFSFPDLTSLRLCNAEEKLELERLAGLYDRVDGSLDPAYDYKLENIRRGVNTDWATKPLRNAFTHSHSATMTGRGGGIEYKVTGRLSDTYGVMKGDYRRNYGVNVSLSYRFARDVVATYQLAYTMTEGKNSPYGSFAQYTRLNPYNPVYDEDGKY
;
A
#
# COMPACT_ATOMS: atom_id res chain seq x y z
N ILE A 1 7.27 4.86 6.15
CA ILE A 1 7.05 3.44 6.51
C ILE A 1 7.30 3.36 8.01
N MET A 2 6.24 3.43 8.81
CA MET A 2 6.33 3.18 10.25
C MET A 2 6.39 1.67 10.45
N THR A 3 7.41 1.21 11.14
CA THR A 3 7.56 -0.20 11.51
C THR A 3 6.62 -0.54 12.66
N LYS A 4 5.95 -1.69 12.56
CA LYS A 4 5.14 -2.30 13.62
C LYS A 4 5.95 -2.32 14.94
N GLY A 5 5.64 -1.44 15.91
CA GLY A 5 6.35 -1.31 17.19
C GLY A 5 6.58 0.13 17.67
N GLN A 6 6.24 1.15 16.88
CA GLN A 6 6.26 2.56 17.31
C GLN A 6 4.86 3.14 17.55
N GLU A 7 3.85 2.30 17.63
CA GLU A 7 2.55 2.67 18.15
C GLU A 7 2.67 2.86 19.65
N GLY A 8 2.68 4.07 20.14
CA GLY A 8 2.43 4.21 21.54
C GLY A 8 2.94 5.42 22.28
N VAL A 9 3.90 6.19 21.78
CA VAL A 9 4.42 7.29 22.60
C VAL A 9 4.02 8.69 22.10
N ASN A 10 3.71 8.83 20.79
CA ASN A 10 3.38 10.15 20.20
C ASN A 10 2.21 10.13 19.18
N ALA A 11 1.41 9.06 19.10
CA ALA A 11 0.26 9.03 18.22
C ALA A 11 -0.93 9.80 18.82
N PRO A 12 -1.67 10.60 18.04
CA PRO A 12 -2.90 11.21 18.50
C PRO A 12 -3.99 10.15 18.70
N LEU A 13 -4.92 10.40 19.60
CA LEU A 13 -6.13 9.59 19.74
C LEU A 13 -7.05 9.81 18.52
N ILE A 14 -7.46 8.74 17.87
CA ILE A 14 -8.36 8.83 16.72
C ILE A 14 -9.74 8.31 17.11
N MET A 15 -10.74 9.15 16.91
CA MET A 15 -12.13 8.84 17.24
C MET A 15 -12.99 8.89 15.98
N LEU A 16 -13.66 7.79 15.67
CA LEU A 16 -14.63 7.71 14.56
C LEU A 16 -16.04 7.65 15.11
N ASP A 17 -16.85 8.68 14.88
CA ASP A 17 -18.21 8.81 15.43
C ASP A 17 -18.27 8.59 16.96
N GLY A 18 -17.22 8.99 17.69
CA GLY A 18 -17.13 8.82 19.15
C GLY A 18 -16.54 7.49 19.63
N VAL A 19 -16.09 6.63 18.74
CA VAL A 19 -15.41 5.35 19.06
C VAL A 19 -13.94 5.44 18.69
N GLU A 20 -13.05 4.98 19.59
CA GLU A 20 -11.61 4.91 19.32
C GLU A 20 -11.31 3.89 18.23
N ILE A 21 -10.50 4.28 17.24
CA ILE A 21 -10.05 3.41 16.14
C ILE A 21 -8.53 3.48 15.98
N SER A 22 -7.96 2.50 15.30
CA SER A 22 -6.53 2.47 14.97
C SER A 22 -6.20 3.40 13.79
N VAL A 23 -4.91 3.67 13.60
CA VAL A 23 -4.41 4.41 12.43
C VAL A 23 -4.69 3.64 11.15
N GLU A 24 -4.57 2.31 11.19
CA GLU A 24 -4.86 1.43 10.06
C GLU A 24 -6.33 1.52 9.67
N ASP A 25 -7.24 1.52 10.66
CA ASP A 25 -8.67 1.67 10.40
C ASP A 25 -8.99 3.04 9.77
N LEU A 26 -8.26 4.09 10.16
CA LEU A 26 -8.40 5.42 9.55
C LEU A 26 -7.98 5.40 8.08
N TYR A 27 -6.87 4.73 7.74
CA TYR A 27 -6.41 4.61 6.34
C TYR A 27 -7.36 3.77 5.48
N ASP A 28 -8.07 2.84 6.08
CA ASP A 28 -9.05 2.00 5.39
C ASP A 28 -10.42 2.71 5.21
N LEU A 29 -10.60 3.92 5.79
CA LEU A 29 -11.81 4.71 5.58
C LEU A 29 -11.88 5.26 4.16
N ASP A 30 -13.09 5.21 3.59
CA ASP A 30 -13.36 5.91 2.33
C ASP A 30 -13.49 7.42 2.58
N ILE A 31 -12.71 8.22 1.88
CA ILE A 31 -12.76 9.68 1.99
C ILE A 31 -14.17 10.24 1.72
N TYR A 32 -14.94 9.58 0.87
CA TYR A 32 -16.33 9.96 0.56
C TYR A 32 -17.31 9.62 1.68
N ASP A 33 -16.89 8.81 2.65
CA ASP A 33 -17.67 8.49 3.84
C ASP A 33 -17.46 9.50 4.98
N ILE A 34 -16.49 10.38 4.85
CA ILE A 34 -16.13 11.38 5.85
C ILE A 34 -16.91 12.67 5.59
N GLU A 35 -17.67 13.14 6.59
CA GLU A 35 -18.34 14.44 6.56
C GLU A 35 -17.39 15.53 7.06
N GLN A 36 -16.62 15.22 8.15
CA GLN A 36 -15.77 16.20 8.79
C GLN A 36 -14.62 15.51 9.54
N ILE A 37 -13.46 16.16 9.52
CA ILE A 37 -12.32 15.81 10.38
C ILE A 37 -12.01 17.05 11.24
N LEU A 38 -12.03 16.89 12.55
CA LEU A 38 -11.67 17.92 13.51
C LEU A 38 -10.43 17.47 14.28
N VAL A 39 -9.41 18.32 14.34
CA VAL A 39 -8.16 18.05 15.06
C VAL A 39 -8.12 18.94 16.30
N LEU A 40 -8.14 18.32 17.49
CA LEU A 40 -8.01 18.98 18.77
C LEU A 40 -6.57 18.84 19.26
N LYS A 41 -5.85 19.94 19.36
CA LYS A 41 -4.43 19.97 19.79
C LYS A 41 -4.22 20.56 21.18
N ASP A 42 -5.27 21.11 21.77
CA ASP A 42 -5.18 21.88 23.02
C ASP A 42 -5.47 21.01 24.25
N ALA A 43 -5.15 21.56 25.43
CA ALA A 43 -5.44 20.97 26.74
C ALA A 43 -6.93 20.61 26.93
N SER A 44 -7.85 21.25 26.17
CA SER A 44 -9.28 20.91 26.12
C SER A 44 -9.55 19.48 25.65
N ALA A 45 -8.70 18.93 24.81
CA ALA A 45 -8.80 17.53 24.37
C ALA A 45 -8.59 16.56 25.53
N ALA A 46 -7.62 16.84 26.40
CA ALA A 46 -7.32 16.01 27.56
C ALA A 46 -8.47 16.05 28.61
N VAL A 47 -9.19 17.17 28.73
CA VAL A 47 -10.35 17.27 29.62
C VAL A 47 -11.50 16.39 29.16
N LEU A 48 -11.72 16.25 27.84
CA LEU A 48 -12.81 15.46 27.26
C LEU A 48 -12.48 13.97 27.10
N TYR A 49 -11.23 13.64 26.79
CA TYR A 49 -10.81 12.29 26.40
C TYR A 49 -9.74 11.67 27.30
N GLY A 50 -9.35 12.39 28.38
CA GLY A 50 -8.41 11.90 29.39
C GLY A 50 -6.95 11.83 28.91
N GLU A 51 -6.16 11.02 29.59
CA GLU A 51 -4.70 10.90 29.39
C GLU A 51 -4.32 10.43 27.97
N LYS A 52 -5.15 9.62 27.32
CA LYS A 52 -4.93 9.18 25.94
C LYS A 52 -4.90 10.31 24.91
N ALA A 53 -5.45 11.47 25.25
CA ALA A 53 -5.49 12.67 24.40
C ALA A 53 -4.29 13.60 24.57
N ALA A 54 -3.26 13.20 25.31
CA ALA A 54 -2.08 14.03 25.58
C ALA A 54 -1.36 14.51 24.30
N ASN A 55 -1.44 13.73 23.22
CA ASN A 55 -0.86 14.06 21.91
C ASN A 55 -1.88 14.66 20.92
N GLY A 56 -3.05 15.08 21.41
CA GLY A 56 -4.15 15.57 20.61
C GLY A 56 -5.15 14.48 20.22
N VAL A 57 -6.28 14.91 19.67
CA VAL A 57 -7.38 14.03 19.23
C VAL A 57 -7.77 14.39 17.81
N ILE A 58 -7.94 13.37 16.99
CA ILE A 58 -8.52 13.46 15.63
C ILE A 58 -9.92 12.90 15.71
N LEU A 59 -10.92 13.79 15.59
CA LEU A 59 -12.32 13.39 15.52
C LEU A 59 -12.71 13.25 14.04
N VAL A 60 -13.17 12.09 13.66
CA VAL A 60 -13.68 11.80 12.32
C VAL A 60 -15.17 11.55 12.42
N GLU A 61 -15.96 12.34 11.72
CA GLU A 61 -17.42 12.16 11.63
C GLU A 61 -17.78 11.68 10.24
N ARG A 62 -18.57 10.61 10.17
CA ARG A 62 -19.06 10.06 8.93
C ARG A 62 -20.33 10.76 8.46
N VAL A 63 -20.50 10.82 7.14
CA VAL A 63 -21.73 11.31 6.50
C VAL A 63 -22.94 10.54 7.04
N ARG A 64 -23.86 11.24 7.65
CA ARG A 64 -25.12 10.68 8.17
C ARG A 64 -26.24 10.81 7.14
N GLY A 65 -27.15 9.84 7.14
CA GLY A 65 -28.33 9.89 6.28
C GLY A 65 -29.28 11.02 6.68
N LYS A 66 -29.25 12.13 5.91
CA LYS A 66 -30.10 13.32 6.18
C LYS A 66 -31.48 13.25 5.48
N SER A 67 -31.71 12.24 4.63
CA SER A 67 -32.90 12.14 3.77
C SER A 67 -33.87 11.06 4.25
N ASN A 68 -35.16 11.37 4.26
CA ASN A 68 -36.23 10.41 4.49
C ASN A 68 -36.42 9.40 3.34
N LYS A 69 -35.74 9.63 2.20
CA LYS A 69 -35.74 8.71 1.07
C LYS A 69 -34.38 7.98 1.05
N PRO A 70 -34.36 6.68 0.76
CA PRO A 70 -33.11 5.97 0.54
C PRO A 70 -32.28 6.65 -0.56
N ARG A 71 -31.00 6.85 -0.29
CA ARG A 71 -30.01 7.34 -1.27
C ARG A 71 -28.99 6.24 -1.49
N PHE A 72 -28.71 5.98 -2.74
CA PHE A 72 -27.67 5.05 -3.16
C PHE A 72 -26.56 5.84 -3.81
N SER A 73 -25.31 5.56 -3.44
CA SER A 73 -24.12 6.07 -4.08
C SER A 73 -23.18 4.93 -4.41
N TYR A 74 -22.50 5.06 -5.55
CA TYR A 74 -21.48 4.12 -5.98
C TYR A 74 -20.27 4.89 -6.44
N ASN A 75 -19.10 4.50 -5.91
CA ASN A 75 -17.82 5.08 -6.29
C ASN A 75 -16.94 3.99 -6.90
N PHE A 76 -16.28 4.35 -7.98
CA PHE A 76 -15.25 3.54 -8.64
C PHE A 76 -13.97 4.37 -8.74
N THR A 77 -12.88 3.84 -8.20
CA THR A 77 -11.60 4.53 -8.22
C THR A 77 -10.56 3.63 -8.88
N PRO A 78 -10.24 3.86 -10.16
CA PRO A 78 -9.12 3.20 -10.84
C PRO A 78 -7.81 3.92 -10.51
N MET A 79 -6.70 3.16 -10.42
CA MET A 79 -5.36 3.70 -10.27
C MET A 79 -4.38 2.89 -11.11
N PHE A 80 -3.54 3.58 -11.87
CA PHE A 80 -2.44 3.00 -12.64
C PHE A 80 -1.13 3.36 -11.96
N SER A 81 -0.27 2.37 -11.75
CA SER A 81 1.05 2.55 -11.16
C SER A 81 2.11 2.06 -12.16
N PHE A 82 3.10 2.89 -12.40
CA PHE A 82 4.20 2.60 -13.29
C PHE A 82 5.50 2.64 -12.49
N PRO A 83 6.39 1.63 -12.60
CA PRO A 83 7.69 1.71 -11.97
C PRO A 83 8.52 2.81 -12.64
N ASP A 84 9.04 3.73 -11.84
CA ASP A 84 9.97 4.75 -12.30
C ASP A 84 11.41 4.32 -11.99
N LEU A 85 12.17 3.99 -13.03
CA LEU A 85 13.58 3.59 -12.96
C LEU A 85 14.53 4.69 -13.43
N THR A 86 14.04 5.88 -13.76
CA THR A 86 14.85 6.97 -14.34
C THR A 86 15.95 7.48 -13.40
N SER A 87 15.76 7.35 -12.10
CA SER A 87 16.77 7.71 -11.09
C SER A 87 17.85 6.64 -10.90
N LEU A 88 17.67 5.43 -11.44
CA LEU A 88 18.65 4.36 -11.34
C LEU A 88 19.67 4.49 -12.45
N ARG A 89 20.93 4.69 -12.05
CA ARG A 89 22.08 4.69 -12.97
C ARG A 89 22.87 3.39 -12.76
N LEU A 90 22.46 2.36 -13.47
CA LEU A 90 23.14 1.06 -13.45
C LEU A 90 24.06 0.97 -14.68
N CYS A 91 25.21 0.32 -14.51
CA CYS A 91 26.11 0.03 -15.62
C CYS A 91 25.45 -0.97 -16.57
N ASN A 92 25.66 -0.81 -17.85
CA ASN A 92 25.40 -1.86 -18.85
C ASN A 92 26.44 -2.99 -18.74
N ALA A 93 26.30 -4.03 -19.54
CA ALA A 93 27.15 -5.21 -19.46
C ALA A 93 28.63 -4.90 -19.77
N GLU A 94 28.89 -4.05 -20.77
CA GLU A 94 30.22 -3.65 -21.15
C GLU A 94 30.87 -2.76 -20.08
N GLU A 95 30.15 -1.74 -19.61
CA GLU A 95 30.60 -0.84 -18.55
C GLU A 95 30.92 -1.60 -17.26
N LYS A 96 30.05 -2.54 -16.89
CA LYS A 96 30.23 -3.34 -15.68
C LYS A 96 31.48 -4.22 -15.76
N LEU A 97 31.66 -4.94 -16.87
CA LEU A 97 32.82 -5.82 -17.08
C LEU A 97 34.12 -5.02 -17.10
N GLU A 98 34.12 -3.85 -17.75
CA GLU A 98 35.30 -2.98 -17.81
C GLU A 98 35.65 -2.39 -16.43
N LEU A 99 34.66 -1.97 -15.66
CA LEU A 99 34.88 -1.52 -14.27
C LEU A 99 35.49 -2.63 -13.41
N GLU A 100 35.04 -3.85 -13.55
CA GLU A 100 35.56 -5.01 -12.82
C GLU A 100 36.99 -5.33 -13.24
N ARG A 101 37.29 -5.21 -14.54
CA ARG A 101 38.67 -5.37 -15.07
C ARG A 101 39.58 -4.30 -14.51
N LEU A 102 39.20 -3.04 -14.54
CA LEU A 102 39.98 -1.92 -14.02
C LEU A 102 40.19 -1.99 -12.51
N ALA A 103 39.25 -2.61 -11.80
CA ALA A 103 39.36 -2.88 -10.36
C ALA A 103 40.26 -4.08 -10.02
N GLY A 104 40.86 -4.74 -11.04
CA GLY A 104 41.75 -5.89 -10.85
C GLY A 104 41.07 -7.18 -10.41
N LEU A 105 39.73 -7.30 -10.59
CA LEU A 105 38.99 -8.50 -10.14
C LEU A 105 39.36 -9.77 -10.93
N TYR A 106 40.01 -9.61 -12.10
CA TYR A 106 40.39 -10.71 -12.98
C TYR A 106 41.89 -10.90 -13.08
N ASP A 107 42.67 -10.12 -12.34
CA ASP A 107 44.14 -10.18 -12.42
C ASP A 107 44.63 -11.43 -11.68
N ARG A 108 45.49 -12.20 -12.36
CA ARG A 108 46.19 -13.34 -11.79
C ARG A 108 47.63 -13.02 -11.48
N VAL A 109 48.24 -13.81 -10.59
CA VAL A 109 49.64 -13.64 -10.16
C VAL A 109 50.62 -13.81 -11.31
N ASP A 110 50.26 -14.57 -12.35
CA ASP A 110 51.07 -14.81 -13.56
C ASP A 110 50.88 -13.73 -14.62
N GLY A 111 50.10 -12.67 -14.34
CA GLY A 111 49.79 -11.59 -15.28
C GLY A 111 48.74 -11.92 -16.33
N SER A 112 48.16 -13.11 -16.32
CA SER A 112 47.03 -13.46 -17.16
C SER A 112 45.69 -12.99 -16.56
N LEU A 113 44.63 -12.95 -17.37
CA LEU A 113 43.29 -12.71 -16.89
C LEU A 113 42.60 -14.03 -16.48
N ASP A 114 41.71 -13.94 -15.53
CA ASP A 114 40.88 -15.08 -15.14
C ASP A 114 39.96 -15.51 -16.31
N PRO A 115 39.86 -16.80 -16.64
CA PRO A 115 38.95 -17.31 -17.69
C PRO A 115 37.47 -16.89 -17.51
N ALA A 116 37.08 -16.54 -16.30
CA ALA A 116 35.76 -15.97 -16.05
C ALA A 116 35.56 -14.64 -16.79
N TYR A 117 36.61 -13.87 -17.05
CA TYR A 117 36.54 -12.67 -17.87
C TYR A 117 36.13 -12.99 -19.32
N ASP A 118 36.82 -13.96 -19.94
CA ASP A 118 36.54 -14.38 -21.32
C ASP A 118 35.13 -14.89 -21.50
N TYR A 119 34.62 -15.66 -20.54
CA TYR A 119 33.23 -16.14 -20.54
C TYR A 119 32.21 -14.98 -20.52
N LYS A 120 32.43 -13.99 -19.67
CA LYS A 120 31.56 -12.81 -19.57
C LYS A 120 31.66 -11.95 -20.83
N LEU A 121 32.86 -11.78 -21.38
CA LEU A 121 33.08 -11.05 -22.61
C LEU A 121 32.38 -11.74 -23.81
N GLU A 122 32.41 -13.07 -23.85
CA GLU A 122 31.69 -13.82 -24.89
C GLU A 122 30.19 -13.65 -24.81
N ASN A 123 29.61 -13.65 -23.58
CA ASN A 123 28.19 -13.33 -23.41
C ASN A 123 27.84 -11.93 -23.95
N ILE A 124 28.67 -10.93 -23.66
CA ILE A 124 28.49 -9.58 -24.19
C ILE A 124 28.54 -9.56 -25.70
N ARG A 125 29.53 -10.26 -26.31
CA ARG A 125 29.66 -10.39 -27.78
C ARG A 125 28.45 -11.05 -28.42
N ARG A 126 27.78 -11.97 -27.70
CA ARG A 126 26.50 -12.60 -28.09
C ARG A 126 25.32 -11.66 -27.90
N GLY A 127 25.51 -10.45 -27.42
CA GLY A 127 24.48 -9.44 -27.20
C GLY A 127 23.76 -9.51 -25.86
N VAL A 128 24.34 -10.23 -24.88
CA VAL A 128 23.76 -10.28 -23.52
C VAL A 128 24.01 -8.95 -22.84
N ASN A 129 22.92 -8.25 -22.57
CA ASN A 129 22.89 -7.03 -21.75
C ASN A 129 21.53 -7.01 -21.01
N THR A 130 21.47 -7.74 -19.90
CA THR A 130 20.22 -7.95 -19.19
C THR A 130 19.93 -6.80 -18.23
N ASP A 131 18.85 -6.08 -18.47
CA ASP A 131 18.31 -5.15 -17.49
C ASP A 131 17.52 -5.91 -16.43
N TRP A 132 18.24 -6.31 -15.38
CA TRP A 132 17.68 -7.04 -14.28
C TRP A 132 16.65 -6.24 -13.48
N ALA A 133 16.79 -4.92 -13.41
CA ALA A 133 15.90 -4.05 -12.65
C ALA A 133 14.46 -4.09 -13.19
N THR A 134 14.28 -4.32 -14.49
CA THR A 134 12.95 -4.40 -15.11
C THR A 134 12.29 -5.77 -14.95
N LYS A 135 13.06 -6.85 -14.76
CA LYS A 135 12.55 -8.23 -14.79
C LYS A 135 11.45 -8.53 -13.75
N PRO A 136 11.58 -8.11 -12.49
CA PRO A 136 10.55 -8.35 -11.49
C PRO A 136 9.38 -7.38 -11.57
N LEU A 137 9.44 -6.36 -12.43
CA LEU A 137 8.48 -5.26 -12.46
C LEU A 137 7.42 -5.43 -13.54
N ARG A 138 6.28 -4.80 -13.29
CA ARG A 138 5.16 -4.65 -14.23
C ARG A 138 4.46 -3.32 -13.97
N ASN A 139 3.72 -2.85 -14.97
CA ASN A 139 2.69 -1.84 -14.73
C ASN A 139 1.55 -2.48 -13.93
N ALA A 140 1.05 -1.78 -12.94
CA ALA A 140 0.00 -2.28 -12.06
C ALA A 140 -1.28 -1.46 -12.23
N PHE A 141 -2.41 -2.14 -12.23
CA PHE A 141 -3.73 -1.55 -12.25
C PHE A 141 -4.46 -1.96 -10.97
N THR A 142 -4.78 -0.97 -10.17
CA THR A 142 -5.54 -1.10 -8.92
C THR A 142 -6.92 -0.51 -9.13
N HIS A 143 -7.93 -1.12 -8.57
CA HIS A 143 -9.27 -0.55 -8.59
C HIS A 143 -9.99 -0.79 -7.26
N SER A 144 -10.83 0.15 -6.90
CA SER A 144 -11.73 0.01 -5.76
C SER A 144 -13.15 0.38 -6.13
N HIS A 145 -14.08 -0.31 -5.50
CA HIS A 145 -15.51 -0.12 -5.65
C HIS A 145 -16.10 0.07 -4.27
N SER A 146 -16.92 1.09 -4.08
CA SER A 146 -17.74 1.22 -2.88
C SER A 146 -19.18 1.55 -3.25
N ALA A 147 -20.11 0.83 -2.63
CA ALA A 147 -21.53 1.03 -2.79
C ALA A 147 -22.12 1.36 -1.41
N THR A 148 -22.73 2.52 -1.29
CA THR A 148 -23.29 3.00 -0.02
C THR A 148 -24.77 3.28 -0.17
N MET A 149 -25.58 2.77 0.76
CA MET A 149 -26.99 3.09 0.90
C MET A 149 -27.20 3.78 2.25
N THR A 150 -27.80 4.96 2.21
CA THR A 150 -28.15 5.74 3.39
C THR A 150 -29.63 6.08 3.38
N GLY A 151 -30.23 6.21 4.54
CA GLY A 151 -31.61 6.68 4.66
C GLY A 151 -32.02 6.90 6.09
N ARG A 152 -33.22 7.50 6.22
CA ARG A 152 -33.83 7.80 7.52
C ARG A 152 -35.34 7.54 7.44
N GLY A 153 -35.93 6.98 8.47
CA GLY A 153 -37.38 6.79 8.57
C GLY A 153 -37.78 6.17 9.90
N GLY A 154 -38.94 6.55 10.45
CA GLY A 154 -39.43 6.00 11.70
C GLY A 154 -38.51 6.16 12.90
N GLY A 155 -37.69 7.21 12.97
CA GLY A 155 -36.70 7.40 14.03
C GLY A 155 -35.38 6.61 13.85
N ILE A 156 -35.29 5.80 12.78
CA ILE A 156 -34.09 5.03 12.44
C ILE A 156 -33.31 5.78 11.35
N GLU A 157 -32.03 5.97 11.56
CA GLU A 157 -31.04 6.35 10.53
C GLU A 157 -30.18 5.14 10.22
N TYR A 158 -29.96 4.87 8.95
CA TYR A 158 -29.14 3.74 8.53
C TYR A 158 -28.13 4.13 7.44
N LYS A 159 -26.98 3.49 7.49
CA LYS A 159 -25.95 3.51 6.47
C LYS A 159 -25.39 2.11 6.31
N VAL A 160 -25.40 1.61 5.09
CA VAL A 160 -24.78 0.33 4.73
C VAL A 160 -23.80 0.60 3.60
N THR A 161 -22.55 0.23 3.81
CA THR A 161 -21.48 0.38 2.81
C THR A 161 -20.85 -0.97 2.52
N GLY A 162 -20.85 -1.38 1.26
CA GLY A 162 -20.07 -2.50 0.76
C GLY A 162 -18.85 -1.98 0.01
N ARG A 163 -17.68 -2.55 0.25
CA ARG A 163 -16.41 -2.17 -0.38
C ARG A 163 -15.69 -3.37 -0.94
N LEU A 164 -15.09 -3.20 -2.12
CA LEU A 164 -14.19 -4.12 -2.76
C LEU A 164 -12.97 -3.33 -3.23
N SER A 165 -11.77 -3.78 -2.91
CA SER A 165 -10.54 -3.16 -3.41
C SER A 165 -9.56 -4.24 -3.83
N ASP A 166 -9.15 -4.20 -5.10
CA ASP A 166 -8.09 -5.04 -5.67
C ASP A 166 -6.86 -4.16 -5.92
N THR A 167 -5.82 -4.34 -5.10
CA THR A 167 -4.57 -3.63 -5.21
C THR A 167 -3.50 -4.55 -5.77
N TYR A 168 -2.85 -4.12 -6.83
CA TYR A 168 -1.72 -4.83 -7.42
C TYR A 168 -0.45 -4.00 -7.29
N GLY A 169 0.61 -4.62 -6.78
CA GLY A 169 1.92 -4.00 -6.72
C GLY A 169 2.65 -3.99 -8.06
N VAL A 170 3.61 -3.07 -8.20
CA VAL A 170 4.51 -3.00 -9.35
C VAL A 170 5.49 -4.17 -9.40
N MET A 171 5.75 -4.86 -8.29
CA MET A 171 6.44 -6.14 -8.29
C MET A 171 5.48 -7.24 -8.77
N LYS A 172 5.93 -8.08 -9.71
CA LYS A 172 5.13 -9.21 -10.21
C LYS A 172 4.70 -10.14 -9.08
N GLY A 173 3.44 -10.58 -9.09
CA GLY A 173 2.89 -11.51 -8.10
C GLY A 173 2.47 -10.88 -6.77
N ASP A 174 2.73 -9.58 -6.56
CA ASP A 174 2.22 -8.84 -5.41
C ASP A 174 0.78 -8.42 -5.64
N TYR A 175 -0.11 -8.75 -4.69
CA TYR A 175 -1.50 -8.30 -4.69
C TYR A 175 -2.11 -8.29 -3.29
N ARG A 176 -3.11 -7.43 -3.10
CA ARG A 176 -3.95 -7.38 -1.91
C ARG A 176 -5.40 -7.10 -2.30
N ARG A 177 -6.31 -7.94 -1.83
CA ARG A 177 -7.76 -7.79 -1.97
C ARG A 177 -8.39 -7.52 -0.64
N ASN A 178 -9.23 -6.51 -0.57
CA ASN A 178 -9.99 -6.17 0.60
C ASN A 178 -11.48 -6.20 0.28
N TYR A 179 -12.22 -6.92 1.09
CA TYR A 179 -13.68 -6.97 1.07
C TYR A 179 -14.17 -6.40 2.39
N GLY A 180 -15.05 -5.42 2.35
CA GLY A 180 -15.56 -4.79 3.55
C GLY A 180 -17.06 -4.59 3.50
N VAL A 181 -17.70 -4.76 4.65
CA VAL A 181 -19.10 -4.38 4.87
C VAL A 181 -19.18 -3.60 6.16
N ASN A 182 -19.73 -2.40 6.09
CA ASN A 182 -19.99 -1.56 7.24
C ASN A 182 -21.49 -1.28 7.33
N VAL A 183 -22.07 -1.50 8.50
CA VAL A 183 -23.46 -1.20 8.81
C VAL A 183 -23.51 -0.27 10.01
N SER A 184 -24.18 0.85 9.88
CA SER A 184 -24.44 1.78 10.98
C SER A 184 -25.95 2.01 11.07
N LEU A 185 -26.51 1.76 12.25
CA LEU A 185 -27.91 1.96 12.57
C LEU A 185 -27.98 2.86 13.79
N SER A 186 -28.75 3.93 13.73
CA SER A 186 -29.02 4.80 14.87
C SER A 186 -30.52 4.91 15.07
N TYR A 187 -30.98 4.62 16.25
CA TYR A 187 -32.40 4.72 16.63
C TYR A 187 -32.59 5.71 17.76
N ARG A 188 -33.46 6.66 17.54
CA ARG A 188 -33.87 7.66 18.53
C ARG A 188 -35.10 7.22 19.30
N PHE A 189 -34.92 6.78 20.53
CA PHE A 189 -35.98 6.35 21.42
C PHE A 189 -36.77 7.51 22.01
N ALA A 190 -36.09 8.58 22.36
CA ALA A 190 -36.64 9.77 22.97
C ALA A 190 -35.87 11.01 22.52
N ARG A 191 -36.29 12.17 22.99
CA ARG A 191 -35.70 13.46 22.57
C ARG A 191 -34.19 13.48 22.73
N ASP A 192 -33.67 12.89 23.82
CA ASP A 192 -32.28 12.93 24.21
C ASP A 192 -31.58 11.57 24.29
N VAL A 193 -32.28 10.50 23.82
CA VAL A 193 -31.77 9.12 23.86
C VAL A 193 -31.67 8.54 22.45
N VAL A 194 -30.42 8.27 22.04
CA VAL A 194 -30.09 7.64 20.76
C VAL A 194 -29.27 6.38 21.02
N ALA A 195 -29.71 5.24 20.52
CA ALA A 195 -28.89 4.03 20.45
C ALA A 195 -28.27 3.93 19.06
N THR A 196 -26.96 3.70 19.02
CA THR A 196 -26.23 3.49 17.77
C THR A 196 -25.61 2.10 17.79
N TYR A 197 -25.86 1.34 16.74
CA TYR A 197 -25.24 0.05 16.47
C TYR A 197 -24.35 0.17 15.25
N GLN A 198 -23.12 -0.32 15.39
CA GLN A 198 -22.14 -0.34 14.30
C GLN A 198 -21.58 -1.75 14.15
N LEU A 199 -21.56 -2.23 12.92
CA LEU A 199 -20.93 -3.48 12.53
C LEU A 199 -19.95 -3.19 11.40
N ALA A 200 -18.70 -3.56 11.59
CA ALA A 200 -17.68 -3.53 10.56
C ALA A 200 -17.13 -4.95 10.38
N TYR A 201 -17.09 -5.40 9.15
CA TYR A 201 -16.44 -6.65 8.77
C TYR A 201 -15.51 -6.39 7.61
N THR A 202 -14.26 -6.79 7.74
CA THR A 202 -13.25 -6.68 6.69
C THR A 202 -12.53 -8.00 6.55
N MET A 203 -12.42 -8.48 5.31
CA MET A 203 -11.63 -9.64 4.94
C MET A 203 -10.53 -9.18 3.99
N THR A 204 -9.29 -9.51 4.32
CA THR A 204 -8.12 -9.19 3.51
C THR A 204 -7.46 -10.48 3.04
N GLU A 205 -7.24 -10.59 1.74
CA GLU A 205 -6.43 -11.61 1.11
C GLU A 205 -5.26 -10.94 0.40
N GLY A 206 -4.05 -11.46 0.55
CA GLY A 206 -2.89 -10.87 -0.11
C GLY A 206 -1.73 -11.82 -0.21
N LYS A 207 -0.86 -11.53 -1.17
CA LYS A 207 0.38 -12.26 -1.40
C LYS A 207 1.48 -11.28 -1.75
N ASN A 208 2.60 -11.42 -1.08
CA ASN A 208 3.81 -10.68 -1.44
C ASN A 208 4.43 -11.25 -2.71
N SER A 209 5.18 -10.41 -3.41
CA SER A 209 5.90 -10.84 -4.61
C SER A 209 6.82 -12.04 -4.32
N PRO A 210 6.76 -13.11 -5.14
CA PRO A 210 7.68 -14.23 -5.03
C PRO A 210 9.11 -13.87 -5.49
N TYR A 211 9.29 -12.70 -6.10
CA TYR A 211 10.57 -12.22 -6.62
C TYR A 211 11.49 -11.61 -5.54
N GLY A 212 11.10 -11.64 -4.25
CA GLY A 212 11.90 -11.09 -3.17
C GLY A 212 11.98 -9.56 -3.19
N SER A 213 13.11 -8.99 -2.83
CA SER A 213 13.30 -7.54 -2.78
C SER A 213 13.83 -6.98 -4.11
N PHE A 214 13.37 -5.80 -4.51
CA PHE A 214 13.86 -5.11 -5.70
C PHE A 214 15.38 -4.87 -5.67
N ALA A 215 15.94 -4.60 -4.48
CA ALA A 215 17.37 -4.36 -4.31
C ALA A 215 18.26 -5.57 -4.70
N GLN A 216 17.72 -6.78 -4.71
CA GLN A 216 18.46 -7.95 -5.18
C GLN A 216 18.71 -7.88 -6.69
N TYR A 217 17.75 -7.40 -7.45
CA TYR A 217 17.82 -7.28 -8.91
C TYR A 217 18.78 -6.17 -9.37
N THR A 218 18.86 -5.07 -8.63
CA THR A 218 19.81 -3.99 -8.94
C THR A 218 21.28 -4.37 -8.73
N ARG A 219 21.54 -5.49 -8.05
CA ARG A 219 22.89 -6.02 -7.79
C ARG A 219 23.31 -7.12 -8.76
N LEU A 220 22.38 -7.62 -9.58
CA LEU A 220 22.71 -8.66 -10.56
C LEU A 220 23.53 -8.09 -11.70
N ASN A 221 24.39 -8.94 -12.26
CA ASN A 221 25.32 -8.53 -13.31
C ASN A 221 24.65 -8.57 -14.68
N PRO A 222 24.71 -7.48 -15.45
CA PRO A 222 24.00 -7.37 -16.72
C PRO A 222 24.57 -8.27 -17.84
N TYR A 223 25.78 -8.78 -17.71
CA TYR A 223 26.38 -9.74 -18.64
C TYR A 223 25.93 -11.19 -18.39
N ASN A 224 25.09 -11.45 -17.38
CA ASN A 224 24.47 -12.74 -17.18
C ASN A 224 23.16 -12.83 -17.97
N PRO A 225 22.96 -13.90 -18.78
CA PRO A 225 21.69 -14.12 -19.47
C PRO A 225 20.58 -14.47 -18.47
N VAL A 226 19.33 -14.21 -18.86
CA VAL A 226 18.14 -14.56 -18.05
C VAL A 226 17.93 -16.08 -18.02
N TYR A 227 18.30 -16.74 -19.11
CA TYR A 227 18.19 -18.19 -19.26
C TYR A 227 19.58 -18.75 -19.55
N ASP A 228 19.89 -19.90 -19.01
CA ASP A 228 21.08 -20.66 -19.37
C ASP A 228 20.96 -21.23 -20.82
N GLU A 229 22.00 -21.93 -21.29
CA GLU A 229 22.01 -22.56 -22.62
C GLU A 229 20.93 -23.63 -22.77
N ASP A 230 20.42 -24.19 -21.68
CA ASP A 230 19.35 -25.17 -21.62
C ASP A 230 17.95 -24.52 -21.49
N GLY A 231 17.84 -23.20 -21.46
CA GLY A 231 16.61 -22.45 -21.33
C GLY A 231 16.02 -22.48 -19.90
N LYS A 232 16.82 -22.81 -18.88
CA LYS A 232 16.42 -22.74 -17.48
C LYS A 232 16.76 -21.38 -16.88
N TYR A 233 15.94 -20.97 -15.88
CA TYR A 233 16.20 -19.81 -15.04
C TYR A 233 17.34 -20.08 -14.07
#